data_6c74677ef6b1b9c9ca3b65af05beb3c9
#
_entry.id   6c74677ef6b1b9c9ca3b65af05beb3c9
#
_cell.length_a   1.000
_cell.length_b   1.000
_cell.length_c   1.000
_cell.angle_alpha   90.00
_cell.angle_beta   90.00
_cell.angle_gamma   90.00
#
_symmetry.space_group_name_H-M   'P 1'
#
loop_
_entity.id
_entity.type
_entity.pdbx_description
1 polymer ?
#
loop_
_entity_poly.entity_id
_entity_poly.type
_entity_poly.pdbx_seq_one_letter_code
_entity_poly.pdbx_strand_id
1 'polypeptide(L)'
;MEVILNKGVLGLSRTVILLGFVSLLTDLSSDMLIPLIPIFLTTTIGAPVWALGLIEGVSESIASILRIYAGWLSDRFGRPKLLATSGYGLSSFAKPFLAIATNWFHVFAVRVADRFGKGVRSAPRDVIITETTAPEIRGRAFGFHRTMDTTGAVLGPLVAYAILLAFQGDNGNAYRTVFLIGAVPALVAVAILGIFIPEKPKEARPMQPPKVKWSTFSRQLKHFLLIVAVFSVGNSSDAFLIIRATNVGVEVENVLLIYALFNLVSAIFSLPAGIASDKVGRGPLLLSGFIVFIATYLGFAMASTPLVVWILFSVYGLYVGLTAGVLRAYAADVAPAELRGTAIGAYYTVEGISLLAASTIAGLLWTYISPSAPFYYGAVMALFASVLLLFLMPKKNH
;
A
#
# COMPACT_ATOMS: atom_id res chain seq x y z
N MET A 1 -14.62 34.08 6.94
CA MET A 1 -15.73 34.31 6.00
C MET A 1 -15.34 34.19 4.54
N GLU A 2 -14.05 34.03 4.19
CA GLU A 2 -13.57 33.82 2.80
C GLU A 2 -13.50 32.35 2.32
N VAL A 3 -13.77 31.38 3.19
CA VAL A 3 -13.68 29.92 2.84
C VAL A 3 -14.91 29.42 2.05
N ILE A 4 -15.96 30.22 1.93
CA ILE A 4 -17.27 29.77 1.40
C ILE A 4 -17.44 30.02 -0.13
N LEU A 5 -16.55 30.74 -0.79
CA LEU A 5 -16.78 31.22 -2.15
C LEU A 5 -16.09 30.43 -3.28
N ASN A 6 -15.44 29.30 -3.00
CA ASN A 6 -14.88 28.49 -4.08
C ASN A 6 -15.38 27.04 -4.03
N LYS A 7 -16.70 26.86 -4.13
CA LYS A 7 -17.32 25.54 -4.28
C LYS A 7 -16.99 24.99 -5.66
N GLY A 8 -15.89 24.23 -5.73
CA GLY A 8 -15.55 23.43 -6.91
C GLY A 8 -16.54 22.29 -7.13
N VAL A 9 -16.21 21.42 -8.09
CA VAL A 9 -16.97 20.20 -8.42
C VAL A 9 -17.26 19.40 -7.14
N LEU A 10 -18.48 18.91 -6.95
CA LEU A 10 -18.95 18.17 -5.77
C LEU A 10 -18.94 18.95 -4.44
N GLY A 11 -18.85 20.28 -4.45
CA GLY A 11 -18.76 21.10 -3.24
C GLY A 11 -17.43 20.98 -2.49
N LEU A 12 -16.40 20.41 -3.10
CA LEU A 12 -15.05 20.27 -2.56
C LEU A 12 -14.22 21.52 -2.83
N SER A 13 -13.26 21.82 -1.95
CA SER A 13 -12.33 22.91 -2.16
C SER A 13 -11.38 22.61 -3.33
N ARG A 14 -10.90 23.66 -4.01
CA ARG A 14 -9.90 23.53 -5.08
C ARG A 14 -8.66 22.75 -4.63
N THR A 15 -8.23 22.94 -3.38
CA THR A 15 -7.08 22.21 -2.79
C THR A 15 -7.32 20.71 -2.74
N VAL A 16 -8.51 20.26 -2.32
CA VAL A 16 -8.87 18.83 -2.27
C VAL A 16 -8.91 18.23 -3.67
N ILE A 17 -9.46 18.95 -4.64
CA ILE A 17 -9.49 18.50 -6.04
C ILE A 17 -8.07 18.34 -6.59
N LEU A 18 -7.21 19.33 -6.38
CA LEU A 18 -5.80 19.27 -6.81
C LEU A 18 -5.04 18.12 -6.13
N LEU A 19 -5.25 17.91 -4.80
CA LEU A 19 -4.65 16.77 -4.09
C LEU A 19 -5.16 15.43 -4.62
N GLY A 20 -6.41 15.34 -5.05
CA GLY A 20 -6.93 14.16 -5.72
C GLY A 20 -6.18 13.87 -7.03
N PHE A 21 -5.95 14.89 -7.87
CA PHE A 21 -5.16 14.73 -9.11
C PHE A 21 -3.69 14.40 -8.82
N VAL A 22 -3.07 15.02 -7.81
CA VAL A 22 -1.71 14.68 -7.35
C VAL A 22 -1.65 13.19 -6.97
N SER A 23 -2.65 12.68 -6.27
CA SER A 23 -2.71 11.29 -5.87
C SER A 23 -2.91 10.36 -7.07
N LEU A 24 -3.85 10.67 -7.96
CA LEU A 24 -4.09 9.93 -9.20
C LEU A 24 -2.80 9.78 -10.03
N LEU A 25 -2.12 10.90 -10.30
CA LEU A 25 -0.90 10.90 -11.10
C LEU A 25 0.26 10.15 -10.41
N THR A 26 0.33 10.24 -9.09
CA THR A 26 1.36 9.54 -8.32
C THR A 26 1.13 8.04 -8.31
N ASP A 27 -0.12 7.60 -8.12
CA ASP A 27 -0.45 6.18 -8.09
C ASP A 27 -0.45 5.59 -9.50
N LEU A 28 -0.90 6.34 -10.53
CA LEU A 28 -0.68 5.97 -11.92
C LEU A 28 0.80 5.70 -12.20
N SER A 29 1.68 6.63 -11.82
CA SER A 29 3.12 6.45 -11.94
C SER A 29 3.63 5.22 -11.19
N SER A 30 3.24 5.05 -9.93
CA SER A 30 3.74 3.96 -9.08
C SER A 30 3.28 2.59 -9.59
N ASP A 31 2.01 2.48 -9.96
CA ASP A 31 1.42 1.22 -10.39
C ASP A 31 1.77 0.84 -11.83
N MET A 32 2.31 1.77 -12.64
CA MET A 32 3.04 1.41 -13.88
C MET A 32 4.30 0.61 -13.57
N LEU A 33 5.01 0.93 -12.48
CA LEU A 33 6.32 0.39 -12.16
C LEU A 33 6.24 -0.85 -11.26
N ILE A 34 5.34 -0.85 -10.26
CA ILE A 34 5.26 -1.86 -9.20
C ILE A 34 5.23 -3.29 -9.75
N PRO A 35 4.37 -3.66 -10.73
CA PRO A 35 4.34 -5.03 -11.24
C PRO A 35 5.56 -5.40 -12.09
N LEU A 36 6.27 -4.43 -12.65
CA LEU A 36 7.46 -4.68 -13.48
C LEU A 36 8.76 -4.80 -12.68
N ILE A 37 8.87 -4.14 -11.52
CA ILE A 37 10.08 -4.14 -10.69
C ILE A 37 10.53 -5.56 -10.31
N PRO A 38 9.69 -6.45 -9.77
CA PRO A 38 10.10 -7.81 -9.43
C PRO A 38 10.53 -8.62 -10.65
N ILE A 39 9.87 -8.44 -11.80
CA ILE A 39 10.23 -9.11 -13.05
C ILE A 39 11.57 -8.58 -13.56
N PHE A 40 11.72 -7.26 -13.69
CA PHE A 40 12.96 -6.61 -14.09
C PHE A 40 14.14 -7.04 -13.21
N LEU A 41 13.93 -7.09 -11.90
CA LEU A 41 14.95 -7.48 -10.93
C LEU A 41 15.41 -8.94 -11.15
N THR A 42 14.48 -9.86 -11.38
CA THR A 42 14.79 -11.30 -11.49
C THR A 42 15.21 -11.71 -12.90
N THR A 43 14.62 -11.13 -13.95
CA THR A 43 14.88 -11.55 -15.34
C THR A 43 15.95 -10.71 -16.02
N THR A 44 15.94 -9.37 -15.86
CA THR A 44 16.88 -8.46 -16.55
C THR A 44 18.16 -8.25 -15.73
N ILE A 45 18.02 -8.00 -14.43
CA ILE A 45 19.16 -7.81 -13.51
C ILE A 45 19.78 -9.17 -13.11
N GLY A 46 19.00 -10.26 -13.15
CA GLY A 46 19.45 -11.58 -12.71
C GLY A 46 19.63 -11.71 -11.19
N ALA A 47 18.94 -10.89 -10.42
CA ALA A 47 19.04 -10.92 -8.96
C ALA A 47 18.37 -12.17 -8.38
N PRO A 48 18.94 -12.76 -7.33
CA PRO A 48 18.29 -13.87 -6.63
C PRO A 48 17.01 -13.40 -5.92
N VAL A 49 16.02 -14.28 -5.81
CA VAL A 49 14.70 -13.93 -5.24
C VAL A 49 14.78 -13.53 -3.77
N TRP A 50 15.77 -14.00 -3.01
CA TRP A 50 15.98 -13.50 -1.65
C TRP A 50 16.27 -11.99 -1.61
N ALA A 51 16.96 -11.44 -2.64
CA ALA A 51 17.21 -10.00 -2.73
C ALA A 51 15.90 -9.22 -2.96
N LEU A 52 14.97 -9.75 -3.77
CA LEU A 52 13.62 -9.17 -3.90
C LEU A 52 12.90 -9.11 -2.55
N GLY A 53 12.95 -10.20 -1.77
CA GLY A 53 12.37 -10.26 -0.43
C GLY A 53 12.92 -9.18 0.50
N LEU A 54 14.23 -8.98 0.50
CA LEU A 54 14.91 -7.94 1.28
C LEU A 54 14.52 -6.53 0.81
N ILE A 55 14.53 -6.28 -0.51
CA ILE A 55 14.16 -4.99 -1.10
C ILE A 55 12.75 -4.59 -0.69
N GLU A 56 11.78 -5.47 -0.92
CA GLU A 56 10.38 -5.20 -0.63
C GLU A 56 10.14 -5.07 0.89
N GLY A 57 10.69 -6.00 1.67
CA GLY A 57 10.54 -5.99 3.12
C GLY A 57 11.08 -4.72 3.78
N VAL A 58 12.32 -4.32 3.46
CA VAL A 58 12.93 -3.09 4.01
C VAL A 58 12.18 -1.86 3.55
N SER A 59 11.87 -1.76 2.26
CA SER A 59 11.24 -0.58 1.68
C SER A 59 9.86 -0.31 2.27
N GLU A 60 8.99 -1.32 2.34
CA GLU A 60 7.65 -1.18 2.90
C GLU A 60 7.66 -0.93 4.42
N SER A 61 8.60 -1.54 5.14
CA SER A 61 8.76 -1.28 6.58
C SER A 61 9.15 0.17 6.86
N ILE A 62 10.06 0.73 6.07
CA ILE A 62 10.44 2.14 6.16
C ILE A 62 9.22 3.04 5.96
N ALA A 63 8.40 2.79 4.92
CA ALA A 63 7.21 3.58 4.66
C ALA A 63 6.21 3.52 5.83
N SER A 64 6.01 2.33 6.40
CA SER A 64 5.07 2.10 7.50
C SER A 64 5.52 2.79 8.79
N ILE A 65 6.79 2.69 9.15
CA ILE A 65 7.37 3.33 10.34
C ILE A 65 7.36 4.85 10.19
N LEU A 66 7.80 5.37 9.04
CA LEU A 66 7.87 6.81 8.80
C LEU A 66 6.51 7.50 8.80
N ARG A 67 5.44 6.80 8.42
CA ARG A 67 4.07 7.35 8.45
C ARG A 67 3.67 7.87 9.82
N ILE A 68 4.10 7.22 10.90
CA ILE A 68 3.81 7.64 12.28
C ILE A 68 4.56 8.94 12.61
N TYR A 69 5.85 8.98 12.28
CA TYR A 69 6.68 10.14 12.57
C TYR A 69 6.36 11.33 11.67
N ALA A 70 5.89 11.11 10.45
CA ALA A 70 5.56 12.17 9.51
C ALA A 70 4.39 13.05 10.00
N GLY A 71 3.39 12.46 10.66
CA GLY A 71 2.30 13.22 11.29
C GLY A 71 2.83 14.14 12.40
N TRP A 72 3.61 13.57 13.33
CA TRP A 72 4.25 14.35 14.39
C TRP A 72 5.17 15.45 13.85
N LEU A 73 5.95 15.15 12.81
CA LEU A 73 6.85 16.11 12.18
C LEU A 73 6.09 17.26 11.53
N SER A 74 4.95 16.95 10.90
CA SER A 74 4.04 17.94 10.31
C SER A 74 3.50 18.92 11.36
N ASP A 75 3.08 18.39 12.51
CA ASP A 75 2.55 19.21 13.60
C ASP A 75 3.66 20.04 14.27
N ARG A 76 4.86 19.46 14.42
CA ARG A 76 6.03 20.14 15.02
C ARG A 76 6.52 21.30 14.17
N PHE A 77 6.63 21.12 12.86
CA PHE A 77 7.13 22.17 11.97
C PHE A 77 6.05 23.14 11.50
N GLY A 78 4.76 22.78 11.60
CA GLY A 78 3.65 23.60 11.14
C GLY A 78 3.64 23.87 9.63
N ARG A 79 4.32 23.03 8.83
CA ARG A 79 4.47 23.18 7.37
C ARG A 79 4.11 21.88 6.63
N PRO A 80 2.83 21.47 6.65
CA PRO A 80 2.40 20.20 6.06
C PRO A 80 2.66 20.13 4.55
N LYS A 81 2.48 21.23 3.79
CA LYS A 81 2.76 21.24 2.35
C LYS A 81 4.24 20.98 2.07
N LEU A 82 5.16 21.62 2.78
CA LEU A 82 6.60 21.45 2.57
C LEU A 82 6.98 19.96 2.75
N LEU A 83 6.51 19.33 3.83
CA LEU A 83 6.77 17.91 4.08
C LEU A 83 6.10 17.00 3.03
N ALA A 84 4.87 17.29 2.63
CA ALA A 84 4.22 16.54 1.57
C ALA A 84 5.01 16.67 0.26
N THR A 85 5.38 17.91 -0.15
CA THR A 85 6.12 18.16 -1.38
C THR A 85 7.50 17.51 -1.38
N SER A 86 8.23 17.53 -0.26
CA SER A 86 9.53 16.87 -0.15
C SER A 86 9.39 15.34 -0.27
N GLY A 87 8.37 14.74 0.34
CA GLY A 87 8.11 13.31 0.24
C GLY A 87 7.68 12.89 -1.18
N TYR A 88 6.78 13.64 -1.82
CA TYR A 88 6.41 13.43 -3.23
C TYR A 88 7.62 13.63 -4.15
N GLY A 89 8.42 14.67 -3.93
CA GLY A 89 9.63 14.96 -4.68
C GLY A 89 10.63 13.82 -4.61
N LEU A 90 11.01 13.39 -3.41
CA LEU A 90 11.95 12.28 -3.23
C LEU A 90 11.48 11.01 -3.95
N SER A 91 10.22 10.62 -3.77
CA SER A 91 9.63 9.47 -4.46
C SER A 91 9.68 9.62 -5.98
N SER A 92 9.30 10.79 -6.51
CA SER A 92 9.22 11.03 -7.96
C SER A 92 10.60 11.12 -8.62
N PHE A 93 11.56 11.78 -7.97
CA PHE A 93 12.93 11.89 -8.49
C PHE A 93 13.71 10.57 -8.40
N ALA A 94 13.37 9.68 -7.48
CA ALA A 94 14.00 8.35 -7.38
C ALA A 94 13.62 7.44 -8.56
N LYS A 95 12.39 7.46 -9.04
CA LYS A 95 11.85 6.52 -10.03
C LYS A 95 12.63 6.42 -11.35
N PRO A 96 13.05 7.53 -12.00
CA PRO A 96 13.82 7.45 -13.25
C PRO A 96 15.11 6.65 -13.12
N PHE A 97 15.72 6.59 -11.93
CA PHE A 97 16.96 5.82 -11.72
C PHE A 97 16.78 4.31 -11.85
N LEU A 98 15.54 3.79 -11.81
CA LEU A 98 15.29 2.39 -12.18
C LEU A 98 15.69 2.10 -13.63
N ALA A 99 15.54 3.07 -14.52
CA ALA A 99 15.88 2.89 -15.94
C ALA A 99 17.36 2.68 -16.19
N ILE A 100 18.23 3.17 -15.32
CA ILE A 100 19.68 3.00 -15.42
C ILE A 100 20.23 1.98 -14.42
N ALA A 101 19.35 1.28 -13.70
CA ALA A 101 19.80 0.25 -12.75
C ALA A 101 20.47 -0.92 -13.47
N THR A 102 21.64 -1.35 -12.97
CA THR A 102 22.47 -2.43 -13.52
C THR A 102 22.67 -3.57 -12.55
N ASN A 103 22.31 -3.39 -11.27
CA ASN A 103 22.39 -4.42 -10.24
C ASN A 103 21.26 -4.23 -9.22
N TRP A 104 21.04 -5.25 -8.39
CA TRP A 104 19.94 -5.23 -7.41
C TRP A 104 20.07 -4.16 -6.33
N PHE A 105 21.29 -3.70 -6.01
CA PHE A 105 21.51 -2.65 -5.02
C PHE A 105 21.03 -1.28 -5.53
N HIS A 106 21.16 -0.99 -6.84
CA HIS A 106 20.56 0.22 -7.43
C HIS A 106 19.03 0.20 -7.28
N VAL A 107 18.39 -0.95 -7.57
CA VAL A 107 16.94 -1.10 -7.38
C VAL A 107 16.56 -0.94 -5.91
N PHE A 108 17.34 -1.53 -4.99
CA PHE A 108 17.15 -1.36 -3.54
C PHE A 108 17.19 0.11 -3.12
N ALA A 109 18.21 0.85 -3.52
CA ALA A 109 18.35 2.26 -3.17
C ALA A 109 17.16 3.10 -3.68
N VAL A 110 16.74 2.88 -4.92
CA VAL A 110 15.58 3.56 -5.50
C VAL A 110 14.29 3.21 -4.76
N ARG A 111 14.06 1.93 -4.46
CA ARG A 111 12.86 1.48 -3.73
C ARG A 111 12.81 2.04 -2.31
N VAL A 112 13.94 2.05 -1.61
CA VAL A 112 14.04 2.67 -0.27
C VAL A 112 13.73 4.18 -0.35
N ALA A 113 14.30 4.91 -1.31
CA ALA A 113 14.03 6.34 -1.49
C ALA A 113 12.56 6.62 -1.84
N ASP A 114 11.98 5.83 -2.74
CA ASP A 114 10.55 5.92 -3.10
C ASP A 114 9.64 5.70 -1.88
N ARG A 115 9.89 4.63 -1.11
CA ARG A 115 9.09 4.28 0.05
C ARG A 115 9.30 5.21 1.24
N PHE A 116 10.51 5.74 1.41
CA PHE A 116 10.78 6.82 2.35
C PHE A 116 9.92 8.05 2.02
N GLY A 117 9.93 8.49 0.76
CA GLY A 117 9.09 9.59 0.30
C GLY A 117 7.60 9.34 0.53
N LYS A 118 7.11 8.12 0.28
CA LYS A 118 5.73 7.70 0.56
C LYS A 118 5.38 7.79 2.05
N GLY A 119 6.28 7.35 2.92
CA GLY A 119 6.09 7.43 4.37
C GLY A 119 5.97 8.87 4.86
N VAL A 120 6.88 9.74 4.40
CA VAL A 120 6.91 11.16 4.79
C VAL A 120 5.68 11.94 4.30
N ARG A 121 5.20 11.70 3.08
CA ARG A 121 4.12 12.50 2.46
C ARG A 121 2.72 12.19 2.98
N SER A 122 2.46 10.95 3.44
CA SER A 122 1.09 10.44 3.63
C SER A 122 0.32 11.21 4.70
N ALA A 123 0.86 11.37 5.90
CA ALA A 123 0.20 12.07 6.99
C ALA A 123 0.08 13.60 6.74
N PRO A 124 1.12 14.32 6.29
CA PRO A 124 1.00 15.75 5.95
C PRO A 124 -0.06 16.03 4.88
N ARG A 125 -0.19 15.19 3.86
CA ARG A 125 -1.25 15.29 2.85
C ARG A 125 -2.63 15.21 3.49
N ASP A 126 -2.85 14.24 4.36
CA ASP A 126 -4.14 14.04 5.03
C ASP A 126 -4.48 15.22 5.96
N VAL A 127 -3.48 15.85 6.58
CA VAL A 127 -3.63 17.11 7.32
C VAL A 127 -4.12 18.22 6.40
N ILE A 128 -3.54 18.42 5.21
CA ILE A 128 -3.97 19.46 4.26
C ILE A 128 -5.42 19.24 3.84
N ILE A 129 -5.84 18.00 3.54
CA ILE A 129 -7.24 17.66 3.21
C ILE A 129 -8.16 18.05 4.36
N THR A 130 -7.81 17.66 5.59
CA THR A 130 -8.62 17.91 6.78
C THR A 130 -8.82 19.41 7.06
N GLU A 131 -7.77 20.20 6.88
CA GLU A 131 -7.77 21.64 7.15
C GLU A 131 -8.46 22.49 6.10
N THR A 132 -8.51 21.99 4.87
CA THR A 132 -9.17 22.67 3.76
C THR A 132 -10.60 22.21 3.54
N THR A 133 -11.13 21.36 4.46
CA THR A 133 -12.45 20.75 4.35
C THR A 133 -13.25 20.94 5.64
N ALA A 134 -14.49 21.43 5.53
CA ALA A 134 -15.42 21.53 6.65
C ALA A 134 -15.72 20.15 7.25
N PRO A 135 -15.89 20.03 8.60
CA PRO A 135 -16.08 18.75 9.28
C PRO A 135 -17.19 17.88 8.67
N GLU A 136 -18.29 18.49 8.22
CA GLU A 136 -19.49 17.82 7.70
C GLU A 136 -19.25 17.11 6.36
N ILE A 137 -18.23 17.53 5.59
CA ILE A 137 -17.96 16.98 4.25
C ILE A 137 -16.56 16.29 4.17
N ARG A 138 -15.86 16.09 5.30
CA ARG A 138 -14.55 15.40 5.33
C ARG A 138 -14.62 14.01 4.74
N GLY A 139 -15.67 13.25 5.03
CA GLY A 139 -15.87 11.94 4.45
C GLY A 139 -15.93 11.97 2.92
N ARG A 140 -16.60 12.98 2.33
CA ARG A 140 -16.64 13.19 0.88
C ARG A 140 -15.26 13.55 0.32
N ALA A 141 -14.49 14.39 1.00
CA ALA A 141 -13.15 14.78 0.57
C ALA A 141 -12.18 13.59 0.56
N PHE A 142 -12.15 12.78 1.62
CA PHE A 142 -11.35 11.57 1.68
C PHE A 142 -11.84 10.50 0.71
N GLY A 143 -13.15 10.37 0.51
CA GLY A 143 -13.74 9.48 -0.49
C GLY A 143 -13.32 9.84 -1.91
N PHE A 144 -13.39 11.13 -2.28
CA PHE A 144 -12.91 11.63 -3.57
C PHE A 144 -11.42 11.34 -3.75
N HIS A 145 -10.61 11.66 -2.75
CA HIS A 145 -9.17 11.39 -2.77
C HIS A 145 -8.89 9.89 -2.98
N ARG A 146 -9.59 9.00 -2.26
CA ARG A 146 -9.44 7.55 -2.40
C ARG A 146 -9.85 7.04 -3.79
N THR A 147 -10.90 7.63 -4.37
CA THR A 147 -11.31 7.30 -5.75
C THR A 147 -10.21 7.67 -6.74
N MET A 148 -9.57 8.83 -6.59
CA MET A 148 -8.46 9.24 -7.42
C MET A 148 -7.25 8.30 -7.29
N ASP A 149 -6.86 7.94 -6.04
CA ASP A 149 -5.82 6.92 -5.77
C ASP A 149 -6.11 5.64 -6.54
N THR A 150 -7.30 5.08 -6.35
CA THR A 150 -7.69 3.80 -6.95
C THR A 150 -7.75 3.88 -8.48
N THR A 151 -8.24 5.01 -9.03
CA THR A 151 -8.25 5.22 -10.48
C THR A 151 -6.82 5.20 -11.04
N GLY A 152 -5.88 5.86 -10.36
CA GLY A 152 -4.46 5.81 -10.73
C GLY A 152 -3.89 4.38 -10.66
N ALA A 153 -4.21 3.65 -9.60
CA ALA A 153 -3.74 2.27 -9.40
C ALA A 153 -4.28 1.28 -10.46
N VAL A 154 -5.48 1.51 -10.99
CA VAL A 154 -6.03 0.68 -12.09
C VAL A 154 -5.46 1.10 -13.45
N LEU A 155 -5.36 2.41 -13.70
CA LEU A 155 -4.89 2.92 -14.99
C LEU A 155 -3.38 2.73 -15.20
N GLY A 156 -2.57 2.76 -14.12
CA GLY A 156 -1.12 2.63 -14.20
C GLY A 156 -0.67 1.38 -14.94
N PRO A 157 -1.07 0.18 -14.52
CA PRO A 157 -0.70 -1.05 -15.21
C PRO A 157 -1.21 -1.12 -16.65
N LEU A 158 -2.38 -0.53 -16.96
CA LEU A 158 -2.92 -0.48 -18.33
C LEU A 158 -2.07 0.41 -19.24
N VAL A 159 -1.57 1.55 -18.74
CA VAL A 159 -0.64 2.40 -19.47
C VAL A 159 0.69 1.69 -19.70
N ALA A 160 1.22 1.01 -18.66
CA ALA A 160 2.43 0.21 -18.79
C ALA A 160 2.27 -0.92 -19.81
N TYR A 161 1.11 -1.60 -19.84
CA TYR A 161 0.76 -2.60 -20.83
C TYR A 161 0.83 -2.04 -22.24
N ALA A 162 0.18 -0.88 -22.51
CA ALA A 162 0.20 -0.24 -23.82
C ALA A 162 1.62 0.12 -24.28
N ILE A 163 2.49 0.57 -23.34
CA ILE A 163 3.90 0.86 -23.65
C ILE A 163 4.64 -0.43 -24.01
N LEU A 164 4.50 -1.52 -23.24
CA LEU A 164 5.17 -2.78 -23.56
C LEU A 164 4.76 -3.31 -24.94
N LEU A 165 3.50 -3.23 -25.30
CA LEU A 165 3.03 -3.64 -26.64
C LEU A 165 3.68 -2.83 -27.77
N ALA A 166 4.00 -1.55 -27.53
CA ALA A 166 4.65 -0.70 -28.53
C ALA A 166 6.16 -1.00 -28.70
N PHE A 167 6.80 -1.63 -27.71
CA PHE A 167 8.23 -1.95 -27.70
C PHE A 167 8.50 -3.46 -27.76
N GLN A 168 7.88 -4.16 -28.72
CA GLN A 168 8.06 -5.59 -28.93
C GLN A 168 9.50 -5.94 -29.30
N GLY A 169 10.09 -6.92 -28.62
CA GLY A 169 11.35 -7.56 -29.02
C GLY A 169 12.55 -7.32 -28.09
N ASP A 170 12.55 -6.34 -27.22
CA ASP A 170 13.60 -6.12 -26.20
C ASP A 170 12.98 -5.76 -24.84
N ASN A 171 12.65 -6.78 -24.08
CA ASN A 171 11.98 -6.62 -22.78
C ASN A 171 12.81 -5.78 -21.78
N GLY A 172 14.13 -5.86 -21.79
CA GLY A 172 14.98 -5.07 -20.91
C GLY A 172 14.88 -3.57 -21.16
N ASN A 173 14.90 -3.15 -22.42
CA ASN A 173 14.73 -1.75 -22.83
C ASN A 173 13.28 -1.29 -22.68
N ALA A 174 12.32 -2.18 -22.95
CA ALA A 174 10.91 -1.89 -22.75
C ALA A 174 10.59 -1.55 -21.28
N TYR A 175 11.09 -2.32 -20.30
CA TYR A 175 10.92 -2.02 -18.89
C TYR A 175 11.55 -0.67 -18.50
N ARG A 176 12.76 -0.38 -18.98
CA ARG A 176 13.45 0.90 -18.74
C ARG A 176 12.66 2.07 -19.31
N THR A 177 12.05 1.90 -20.47
CA THR A 177 11.17 2.90 -21.08
C THR A 177 9.93 3.15 -20.23
N VAL A 178 9.28 2.09 -19.71
CA VAL A 178 8.16 2.24 -18.78
C VAL A 178 8.59 2.97 -17.52
N PHE A 179 9.78 2.71 -16.97
CA PHE A 179 10.29 3.42 -15.77
C PHE A 179 10.50 4.92 -16.03
N LEU A 180 11.03 5.30 -17.20
CA LEU A 180 11.21 6.70 -17.58
C LEU A 180 9.87 7.41 -17.83
N ILE A 181 8.98 6.82 -18.63
CA ILE A 181 7.66 7.40 -18.92
C ILE A 181 6.82 7.46 -17.66
N GLY A 182 6.86 6.41 -16.84
CA GLY A 182 6.12 6.36 -15.59
C GLY A 182 6.57 7.39 -14.55
N ALA A 183 7.80 7.91 -14.64
CA ALA A 183 8.23 9.01 -13.79
C ALA A 183 7.55 10.34 -14.13
N VAL A 184 7.11 10.54 -15.37
CA VAL A 184 6.53 11.82 -15.84
C VAL A 184 5.27 12.20 -15.06
N PRO A 185 4.25 11.33 -14.89
CA PRO A 185 3.07 11.68 -14.08
C PRO A 185 3.44 12.06 -12.63
N ALA A 186 4.42 11.37 -12.02
CA ALA A 186 4.84 11.68 -10.67
C ALA A 186 5.52 13.07 -10.56
N LEU A 187 6.35 13.44 -11.53
CA LEU A 187 6.96 14.77 -11.59
C LEU A 187 5.91 15.87 -11.81
N VAL A 188 4.92 15.63 -12.67
CA VAL A 188 3.78 16.54 -12.86
C VAL A 188 2.98 16.67 -11.54
N ALA A 189 2.76 15.59 -10.81
CA ALA A 189 2.12 15.63 -9.49
C ALA A 189 2.85 16.53 -8.50
N VAL A 190 4.20 16.43 -8.45
CA VAL A 190 5.04 17.31 -7.60
C VAL A 190 4.93 18.76 -8.04
N ALA A 191 4.92 19.05 -9.34
CA ALA A 191 4.76 20.40 -9.85
C ALA A 191 3.37 20.98 -9.48
N ILE A 192 2.30 20.20 -9.63
CA ILE A 192 0.95 20.63 -9.21
C ILE A 192 0.94 20.95 -7.71
N LEU A 193 1.48 20.08 -6.87
CA LEU A 193 1.52 20.27 -5.42
C LEU A 193 2.35 21.51 -5.04
N GLY A 194 3.53 21.67 -5.65
CA GLY A 194 4.44 22.77 -5.37
C GLY A 194 3.91 24.13 -5.80
N ILE A 195 3.31 24.22 -6.98
CA ILE A 195 2.92 25.48 -7.61
C ILE A 195 1.50 25.91 -7.20
N PHE A 196 0.53 25.00 -7.25
CA PHE A 196 -0.89 25.36 -7.17
C PHE A 196 -1.52 25.22 -5.78
N ILE A 197 -0.88 24.49 -4.85
CA ILE A 197 -1.38 24.37 -3.48
C ILE A 197 -0.64 25.37 -2.59
N PRO A 198 -1.36 26.28 -1.90
CA PRO A 198 -0.71 27.26 -1.00
C PRO A 198 -0.18 26.58 0.27
N GLU A 199 0.95 27.01 0.78
CA GLU A 199 1.38 26.70 2.14
C GLU A 199 0.52 27.51 3.12
N LYS A 200 -0.01 26.85 4.13
CA LYS A 200 -0.66 27.50 5.28
C LYS A 200 0.16 27.20 6.53
N PRO A 201 1.20 28.00 6.81
CA PRO A 201 2.03 27.78 7.98
C PRO A 201 1.18 27.85 9.26
N LYS A 202 1.41 26.93 10.17
CA LYS A 202 0.88 26.94 11.52
C LYS A 202 1.96 27.31 12.51
N GLU A 203 1.56 27.77 13.69
CA GLU A 203 2.48 27.87 14.79
C GLU A 203 3.06 26.48 15.10
N ALA A 204 4.39 26.43 15.10
CA ALA A 204 5.12 25.22 15.46
C ALA A 204 4.79 24.86 16.92
N ARG A 205 4.29 23.65 17.15
CA ARG A 205 4.00 23.19 18.50
C ARG A 205 5.16 22.38 19.03
N PRO A 206 5.74 22.73 20.20
CA PRO A 206 6.75 21.91 20.84
C PRO A 206 6.11 20.61 21.34
N MET A 207 5.98 19.64 20.45
CA MET A 207 5.45 18.32 20.79
C MET A 207 6.60 17.31 20.97
N GLN A 208 6.53 16.52 22.04
CA GLN A 208 7.42 15.38 22.17
C GLN A 208 7.08 14.32 21.11
N PRO A 209 8.07 13.58 20.59
CA PRO A 209 7.80 12.49 19.67
C PRO A 209 6.83 11.49 20.29
N PRO A 210 5.98 10.84 19.48
CA PRO A 210 4.99 9.90 19.99
C PRO A 210 5.70 8.77 20.77
N LYS A 211 5.48 8.70 22.09
CA LYS A 211 5.98 7.63 22.93
C LYS A 211 4.91 6.54 23.01
N VAL A 212 5.06 5.53 22.17
CA VAL A 212 4.21 4.34 22.23
C VAL A 212 4.63 3.49 23.43
N LYS A 213 3.90 3.57 24.55
CA LYS A 213 4.13 2.71 25.71
C LYS A 213 3.21 1.50 25.60
N TRP A 214 3.78 0.31 25.44
CA TRP A 214 3.03 -0.96 25.41
C TRP A 214 2.13 -1.18 26.63
N SER A 215 2.54 -0.66 27.80
CA SER A 215 1.77 -0.75 29.05
C SER A 215 0.44 -0.02 29.00
N THR A 216 0.30 1.03 28.19
CA THR A 216 -0.94 1.83 28.07
C THR A 216 -2.00 1.19 27.17
N PHE A 217 -1.64 0.15 26.42
CA PHE A 217 -2.55 -0.52 25.50
C PHE A 217 -3.51 -1.45 26.24
N SER A 218 -4.79 -1.38 25.86
CA SER A 218 -5.81 -2.30 26.35
C SER A 218 -5.45 -3.76 26.01
N ARG A 219 -5.97 -4.72 26.77
CA ARG A 219 -5.78 -6.15 26.48
C ARG A 219 -6.31 -6.50 25.08
N GLN A 220 -7.43 -5.90 24.68
CA GLN A 220 -8.03 -6.12 23.37
C GLN A 220 -7.13 -5.62 22.23
N LEU A 221 -6.52 -4.42 22.37
CA LEU A 221 -5.56 -3.92 21.38
C LEU A 221 -4.33 -4.80 21.28
N LYS A 222 -3.80 -5.29 22.41
CA LYS A 222 -2.64 -6.21 22.42
C LYS A 222 -2.96 -7.53 21.71
N HIS A 223 -4.14 -8.12 21.95
CA HIS A 223 -4.58 -9.32 21.25
C HIS A 223 -4.73 -9.06 19.74
N PHE A 224 -5.32 -7.93 19.35
CA PHE A 224 -5.44 -7.55 17.96
C PHE A 224 -4.07 -7.39 17.27
N LEU A 225 -3.13 -6.68 17.92
CA LEU A 225 -1.77 -6.51 17.39
C LEU A 225 -1.02 -7.84 17.25
N LEU A 226 -1.26 -8.79 18.16
CA LEU A 226 -0.71 -10.15 18.04
C LEU A 226 -1.29 -10.89 16.82
N ILE A 227 -2.61 -10.82 16.61
CA ILE A 227 -3.25 -11.42 15.44
C ILE A 227 -2.70 -10.82 14.15
N VAL A 228 -2.58 -9.49 14.10
CA VAL A 228 -1.98 -8.78 12.96
C VAL A 228 -0.53 -9.20 12.74
N ALA A 229 0.28 -9.31 13.79
CA ALA A 229 1.67 -9.74 13.68
C ALA A 229 1.79 -11.13 13.06
N VAL A 230 1.03 -12.10 13.58
CA VAL A 230 1.04 -13.48 13.09
C VAL A 230 0.56 -13.56 11.64
N PHE A 231 -0.52 -12.86 11.31
CA PHE A 231 -1.02 -12.80 9.94
C PHE A 231 0.00 -12.17 8.98
N SER A 232 0.53 -11.00 9.37
CA SER A 232 1.42 -10.22 8.50
C SER A 232 2.78 -10.87 8.30
N VAL A 233 3.26 -11.71 9.23
CA VAL A 233 4.47 -12.53 9.02
C VAL A 233 4.25 -13.61 7.96
N GLY A 234 3.01 -14.02 7.70
CA GLY A 234 2.64 -14.90 6.59
C GLY A 234 2.30 -14.17 5.28
N ASN A 235 1.98 -12.88 5.36
CA ASN A 235 1.56 -12.07 4.21
C ASN A 235 2.75 -11.30 3.63
N SER A 236 3.52 -11.95 2.74
CA SER A 236 4.66 -11.34 2.05
C SER A 236 4.22 -10.32 1.00
N SER A 237 5.17 -9.54 0.46
CA SER A 237 4.91 -8.56 -0.60
C SER A 237 4.22 -9.19 -1.81
N ASP A 238 3.30 -8.45 -2.44
CA ASP A 238 2.63 -8.81 -3.70
C ASP A 238 3.62 -9.12 -4.84
N ALA A 239 4.87 -8.67 -4.72
CA ALA A 239 5.94 -8.99 -5.63
C ALA A 239 6.14 -10.51 -5.81
N PHE A 240 5.90 -11.31 -4.76
CA PHE A 240 5.99 -12.78 -4.85
C PHE A 240 4.84 -13.39 -5.66
N LEU A 241 3.64 -12.81 -5.61
CA LEU A 241 2.52 -13.21 -6.46
C LEU A 241 2.85 -12.93 -7.93
N ILE A 242 3.47 -11.79 -8.20
CA ILE A 242 3.88 -11.36 -9.55
C ILE A 242 4.92 -12.31 -10.13
N ILE A 243 6.00 -12.61 -9.39
CA ILE A 243 7.02 -13.56 -9.89
C ILE A 243 6.48 -15.00 -9.95
N ARG A 244 5.47 -15.36 -9.14
CA ARG A 244 4.79 -16.65 -9.26
C ARG A 244 3.96 -16.72 -10.54
N ALA A 245 3.30 -15.62 -10.93
CA ALA A 245 2.56 -15.55 -12.18
C ALA A 245 3.48 -15.84 -13.38
N THR A 246 4.62 -15.17 -13.47
CA THR A 246 5.60 -15.43 -14.54
C THR A 246 6.21 -16.83 -14.47
N ASN A 247 6.45 -17.36 -13.25
CA ASN A 247 6.95 -18.72 -13.04
C ASN A 247 5.96 -19.80 -13.52
N VAL A 248 4.65 -19.52 -13.48
CA VAL A 248 3.58 -20.41 -13.98
C VAL A 248 3.35 -20.25 -15.50
N GLY A 249 4.07 -19.32 -16.15
CA GLY A 249 4.00 -19.10 -17.58
C GLY A 249 3.04 -17.98 -18.02
N VAL A 250 2.66 -17.08 -17.12
CA VAL A 250 1.94 -15.85 -17.51
C VAL A 250 2.94 -14.90 -18.19
N GLU A 251 2.62 -14.45 -19.39
CA GLU A 251 3.38 -13.42 -20.12
C GLU A 251 3.39 -12.11 -19.33
N VAL A 252 4.46 -11.34 -19.42
CA VAL A 252 4.69 -10.13 -18.62
C VAL A 252 3.60 -9.09 -18.87
N GLU A 253 3.19 -8.93 -20.12
CA GLU A 253 2.11 -8.03 -20.52
C GLU A 253 0.81 -8.40 -19.81
N ASN A 254 0.49 -9.69 -19.75
CA ASN A 254 -0.70 -10.19 -19.06
C ASN A 254 -0.61 -10.02 -17.53
N VAL A 255 0.59 -10.01 -16.94
CA VAL A 255 0.77 -9.68 -15.51
C VAL A 255 0.26 -8.27 -15.19
N LEU A 256 0.49 -7.31 -16.09
CA LEU A 256 -0.02 -5.94 -15.92
C LEU A 256 -1.55 -5.88 -15.92
N LEU A 257 -2.19 -6.62 -16.82
CA LEU A 257 -3.66 -6.73 -16.88
C LEU A 257 -4.23 -7.41 -15.62
N ILE A 258 -3.58 -8.49 -15.16
CA ILE A 258 -3.94 -9.19 -13.92
C ILE A 258 -3.83 -8.24 -12.73
N TYR A 259 -2.76 -7.43 -12.66
CA TYR A 259 -2.56 -6.48 -11.58
C TYR A 259 -3.58 -5.33 -11.60
N ALA A 260 -3.97 -4.85 -12.79
CA ALA A 260 -5.07 -3.90 -12.95
C ALA A 260 -6.41 -4.49 -12.47
N LEU A 261 -6.69 -5.75 -12.83
CA LEU A 261 -7.88 -6.49 -12.40
C LEU A 261 -7.90 -6.66 -10.86
N PHE A 262 -6.78 -7.04 -10.27
CA PHE A 262 -6.60 -7.12 -8.81
C PHE A 262 -6.97 -5.80 -8.12
N ASN A 263 -6.42 -4.68 -8.58
CA ASN A 263 -6.71 -3.36 -8.04
C ASN A 263 -8.19 -2.99 -8.20
N LEU A 264 -8.79 -3.29 -9.36
CA LEU A 264 -10.20 -3.03 -9.63
C LEU A 264 -11.11 -3.83 -8.70
N VAL A 265 -10.87 -5.13 -8.53
CA VAL A 265 -11.65 -5.99 -7.64
C VAL A 265 -11.52 -5.50 -6.20
N SER A 266 -10.31 -5.21 -5.74
CA SER A 266 -10.07 -4.64 -4.40
C SER A 266 -10.87 -3.36 -4.16
N ALA A 267 -10.90 -2.47 -5.14
CA ALA A 267 -11.66 -1.23 -5.08
C ALA A 267 -13.18 -1.45 -4.96
N ILE A 268 -13.73 -2.30 -5.82
CA ILE A 268 -15.16 -2.61 -5.85
C ILE A 268 -15.63 -3.17 -4.50
N PHE A 269 -14.86 -4.06 -3.89
CA PHE A 269 -15.26 -4.73 -2.66
C PHE A 269 -14.92 -3.96 -1.38
N SER A 270 -14.05 -2.94 -1.41
CA SER A 270 -13.64 -2.18 -0.21
C SER A 270 -14.81 -1.49 0.50
N LEU A 271 -15.69 -0.81 -0.23
CA LEU A 271 -16.84 -0.11 0.36
C LEU A 271 -17.92 -1.07 0.86
N PRO A 272 -18.37 -2.07 0.07
CA PRO A 272 -19.31 -3.09 0.56
C PRO A 272 -18.79 -3.82 1.81
N ALA A 273 -17.51 -4.16 1.86
CA ALA A 273 -16.89 -4.79 3.02
C ALA A 273 -16.93 -3.89 4.26
N GLY A 274 -16.64 -2.60 4.12
CA GLY A 274 -16.78 -1.63 5.21
C GLY A 274 -18.19 -1.61 5.78
N ILE A 275 -19.21 -1.48 4.91
CA ILE A 275 -20.63 -1.47 5.31
C ILE A 275 -21.04 -2.81 5.97
N ALA A 276 -20.60 -3.93 5.40
CA ALA A 276 -20.88 -5.25 5.97
C ALA A 276 -20.25 -5.39 7.37
N SER A 277 -19.01 -4.91 7.55
CA SER A 277 -18.32 -4.97 8.85
C SER A 277 -19.01 -4.16 9.95
N ASP A 278 -19.69 -3.08 9.58
CA ASP A 278 -20.48 -2.29 10.54
C ASP A 278 -21.73 -3.04 11.03
N LYS A 279 -22.31 -3.88 10.16
CA LYS A 279 -23.53 -4.68 10.45
C LYS A 279 -23.20 -5.99 11.18
N VAL A 280 -22.34 -6.81 10.59
CA VAL A 280 -22.03 -8.16 11.11
C VAL A 280 -20.92 -8.18 12.14
N GLY A 281 -20.20 -7.05 12.30
CA GLY A 281 -19.06 -6.92 13.19
C GLY A 281 -17.71 -7.12 12.47
N ARG A 282 -16.64 -6.57 13.04
CA ARG A 282 -15.28 -6.59 12.44
C ARG A 282 -14.70 -8.01 12.40
N GLY A 283 -14.86 -8.79 13.50
CA GLY A 283 -14.28 -10.14 13.63
C GLY A 283 -14.71 -11.12 12.55
N PRO A 284 -16.01 -11.35 12.33
CA PRO A 284 -16.48 -12.27 11.28
C PRO A 284 -16.00 -11.89 9.89
N LEU A 285 -15.95 -10.58 9.56
CA LEU A 285 -15.47 -10.15 8.26
C LEU A 285 -13.97 -10.33 8.09
N LEU A 286 -13.17 -10.05 9.13
CA LEU A 286 -11.73 -10.35 9.10
C LEU A 286 -11.47 -11.85 8.94
N LEU A 287 -12.25 -12.70 9.63
CA LEU A 287 -12.12 -14.15 9.50
C LEU A 287 -12.43 -14.59 8.06
N SER A 288 -13.49 -14.08 7.43
CA SER A 288 -13.78 -14.38 6.03
C SER A 288 -12.64 -13.96 5.10
N GLY A 289 -12.06 -12.77 5.33
CA GLY A 289 -10.89 -12.31 4.58
C GLY A 289 -9.67 -13.22 4.76
N PHE A 290 -9.39 -13.67 5.97
CA PHE A 290 -8.29 -14.61 6.22
C PHE A 290 -8.51 -15.98 5.57
N ILE A 291 -9.76 -16.48 5.55
CA ILE A 291 -10.11 -17.72 4.83
C ILE A 291 -9.89 -17.54 3.32
N VAL A 292 -10.33 -16.42 2.74
CA VAL A 292 -10.07 -16.10 1.33
C VAL A 292 -8.58 -16.04 1.04
N PHE A 293 -7.79 -15.42 1.92
CA PHE A 293 -6.33 -15.38 1.81
C PHE A 293 -5.71 -16.79 1.82
N ILE A 294 -6.10 -17.64 2.78
CA ILE A 294 -5.61 -19.02 2.88
C ILE A 294 -5.91 -19.78 1.58
N ALA A 295 -7.16 -19.72 1.08
CA ALA A 295 -7.54 -20.37 -0.16
C ALA A 295 -6.72 -19.85 -1.36
N THR A 296 -6.51 -18.55 -1.43
CA THR A 296 -5.73 -17.91 -2.48
C THR A 296 -4.25 -18.33 -2.45
N TYR A 297 -3.63 -18.32 -1.27
CA TYR A 297 -2.23 -18.70 -1.10
C TYR A 297 -2.02 -20.20 -1.39
N LEU A 298 -2.90 -21.08 -0.92
CA LEU A 298 -2.87 -22.50 -1.30
C LEU A 298 -3.05 -22.66 -2.81
N GLY A 299 -3.97 -21.90 -3.42
CA GLY A 299 -4.12 -21.86 -4.87
C GLY A 299 -2.84 -21.46 -5.60
N PHE A 300 -2.14 -20.40 -5.16
CA PHE A 300 -0.86 -19.99 -5.75
C PHE A 300 0.25 -21.02 -5.55
N ALA A 301 0.28 -21.71 -4.40
CA ALA A 301 1.23 -22.80 -4.16
C ALA A 301 1.06 -23.92 -5.19
N MET A 302 -0.19 -24.25 -5.55
CA MET A 302 -0.54 -25.35 -6.45
C MET A 302 -0.79 -24.92 -7.90
N ALA A 303 -0.74 -23.61 -8.21
CA ALA A 303 -1.01 -23.09 -9.54
C ALA A 303 -0.05 -23.67 -10.59
N SER A 304 -0.61 -24.20 -11.68
CA SER A 304 0.12 -24.82 -12.79
C SER A 304 -0.23 -24.24 -14.17
N THR A 305 -1.25 -23.39 -14.25
CA THR A 305 -1.70 -22.79 -15.51
C THR A 305 -1.96 -21.29 -15.37
N PRO A 306 -1.73 -20.49 -16.42
CA PRO A 306 -1.98 -19.05 -16.43
C PRO A 306 -3.43 -18.68 -16.06
N LEU A 307 -4.44 -19.44 -16.52
CA LEU A 307 -5.84 -19.18 -16.23
C LEU A 307 -6.14 -19.21 -14.72
N VAL A 308 -5.56 -20.17 -13.99
CA VAL A 308 -5.69 -20.26 -12.53
C VAL A 308 -5.12 -19.01 -11.87
N VAL A 309 -4.01 -18.48 -12.36
CA VAL A 309 -3.39 -17.25 -11.82
C VAL A 309 -4.31 -16.04 -11.97
N TRP A 310 -5.01 -15.89 -13.12
CA TRP A 310 -6.00 -14.82 -13.32
C TRP A 310 -7.11 -14.87 -12.27
N ILE A 311 -7.65 -16.07 -12.01
CA ILE A 311 -8.68 -16.27 -10.99
C ILE A 311 -8.14 -15.93 -9.60
N LEU A 312 -6.94 -16.42 -9.26
CA LEU A 312 -6.35 -16.23 -7.95
C LEU A 312 -6.04 -14.75 -7.64
N PHE A 313 -5.57 -13.98 -8.62
CA PHE A 313 -5.37 -12.52 -8.42
C PHE A 313 -6.70 -11.79 -8.20
N SER A 314 -7.77 -12.21 -8.90
CA SER A 314 -9.11 -11.66 -8.67
C SER A 314 -9.60 -11.96 -7.25
N VAL A 315 -9.42 -13.21 -6.78
CA VAL A 315 -9.77 -13.63 -5.41
C VAL A 315 -8.87 -12.93 -4.37
N TYR A 316 -7.58 -12.70 -4.69
CA TYR A 316 -6.69 -11.92 -3.84
C TYR A 316 -7.15 -10.45 -3.72
N GLY A 317 -7.65 -9.86 -4.80
CA GLY A 317 -8.27 -8.53 -4.77
C GLY A 317 -9.49 -8.48 -3.84
N LEU A 318 -10.32 -9.53 -3.84
CA LEU A 318 -11.42 -9.67 -2.89
C LEU A 318 -10.92 -9.69 -1.44
N TYR A 319 -9.88 -10.49 -1.13
CA TYR A 319 -9.25 -10.51 0.20
C TYR A 319 -8.82 -9.11 0.65
N VAL A 320 -8.09 -8.38 -0.20
CA VAL A 320 -7.63 -7.02 0.13
C VAL A 320 -8.82 -6.08 0.36
N GLY A 321 -9.85 -6.14 -0.49
CA GLY A 321 -11.07 -5.36 -0.32
C GLY A 321 -11.79 -5.65 1.00
N LEU A 322 -11.86 -6.93 1.41
CA LEU A 322 -12.49 -7.35 2.66
C LEU A 322 -11.73 -6.91 3.92
N THR A 323 -10.40 -6.81 3.88
CA THR A 323 -9.59 -6.69 5.09
C THR A 323 -8.96 -5.33 5.32
N ALA A 324 -8.44 -4.66 4.28
CA ALA A 324 -7.60 -3.46 4.44
C ALA A 324 -8.28 -2.29 5.18
N GLY A 325 -9.56 -2.04 4.93
CA GLY A 325 -10.35 -1.03 5.64
C GLY A 325 -10.72 -1.45 7.05
N VAL A 326 -11.10 -2.71 7.19
CA VAL A 326 -11.64 -3.28 8.44
C VAL A 326 -10.56 -3.43 9.51
N LEU A 327 -9.34 -3.81 9.15
CA LEU A 327 -8.20 -3.87 10.08
C LEU A 327 -7.92 -2.50 10.72
N ARG A 328 -7.92 -1.43 9.91
CA ARG A 328 -7.72 -0.05 10.40
C ARG A 328 -8.87 0.41 11.29
N ALA A 329 -10.11 0.12 10.89
CA ALA A 329 -11.29 0.45 11.69
C ALA A 329 -11.26 -0.28 13.03
N TYR A 330 -10.92 -1.56 13.06
CA TYR A 330 -10.83 -2.33 14.30
C TYR A 330 -9.74 -1.81 15.24
N ALA A 331 -8.57 -1.41 14.72
CA ALA A 331 -7.53 -0.76 15.53
C ALA A 331 -8.06 0.49 16.26
N ALA A 332 -8.89 1.29 15.57
CA ALA A 332 -9.50 2.48 16.15
C ALA A 332 -10.62 2.13 17.16
N ASP A 333 -11.41 1.08 16.87
CA ASP A 333 -12.56 0.68 17.70
C ASP A 333 -12.13 0.12 19.06
N VAL A 334 -10.98 -0.57 19.16
CA VAL A 334 -10.48 -1.17 20.41
C VAL A 334 -9.65 -0.21 21.28
N ALA A 335 -9.48 1.03 20.84
CA ALA A 335 -8.72 2.05 21.55
C ALA A 335 -9.64 3.15 22.11
N PRO A 336 -9.33 3.71 23.31
CA PRO A 336 -9.96 4.94 23.80
C PRO A 336 -9.84 6.08 22.77
N ALA A 337 -10.77 7.02 22.78
CA ALA A 337 -10.86 8.11 21.80
C ALA A 337 -9.52 8.89 21.68
N GLU A 338 -8.85 9.12 22.81
CA GLU A 338 -7.59 9.86 22.93
C GLU A 338 -6.40 9.08 22.35
N LEU A 339 -6.50 7.75 22.26
CA LEU A 339 -5.42 6.87 21.81
C LEU A 339 -5.66 6.25 20.43
N ARG A 340 -6.74 6.60 19.72
CA ARG A 340 -7.08 6.03 18.40
C ARG A 340 -5.95 6.20 17.38
N GLY A 341 -5.38 7.39 17.30
CA GLY A 341 -4.23 7.65 16.42
C GLY A 341 -3.02 6.79 16.77
N THR A 342 -2.73 6.62 18.06
CA THR A 342 -1.64 5.77 18.55
C THR A 342 -1.89 4.29 18.23
N ALA A 343 -3.12 3.81 18.36
CA ALA A 343 -3.49 2.43 18.05
C ALA A 343 -3.35 2.12 16.55
N ILE A 344 -3.80 3.03 15.68
CA ILE A 344 -3.61 2.92 14.23
C ILE A 344 -2.11 2.95 13.89
N GLY A 345 -1.34 3.83 14.56
CA GLY A 345 0.11 3.88 14.39
C GLY A 345 0.79 2.57 14.82
N ALA A 346 0.40 1.99 15.96
CA ALA A 346 0.90 0.70 16.42
C ALA A 346 0.55 -0.44 15.43
N TYR A 347 -0.68 -0.43 14.88
CA TYR A 347 -1.08 -1.37 13.83
C TYR A 347 -0.13 -1.30 12.62
N TYR A 348 0.11 -0.09 12.06
CA TYR A 348 1.02 0.06 10.92
C TYR A 348 2.48 -0.32 11.26
N THR A 349 2.93 -0.07 12.49
CA THR A 349 4.28 -0.47 12.93
C THR A 349 4.42 -1.99 12.95
N VAL A 350 3.44 -2.67 13.56
CA VAL A 350 3.43 -4.15 13.63
C VAL A 350 3.34 -4.74 12.23
N GLU A 351 2.43 -4.24 11.38
CA GLU A 351 2.29 -4.65 10.00
C GLU A 351 3.61 -4.49 9.22
N GLY A 352 4.24 -3.30 9.29
CA GLY A 352 5.48 -3.02 8.57
C GLY A 352 6.66 -3.87 9.02
N ILE A 353 6.86 -4.04 10.34
CA ILE A 353 7.94 -4.90 10.86
C ILE A 353 7.70 -6.37 10.47
N SER A 354 6.46 -6.82 10.57
CA SER A 354 6.09 -8.19 10.19
C SER A 354 6.28 -8.42 8.68
N LEU A 355 6.00 -7.44 7.84
CA LEU A 355 6.19 -7.53 6.39
C LEU A 355 7.67 -7.65 6.01
N LEU A 356 8.59 -7.01 6.76
CA LEU A 356 10.03 -7.22 6.59
C LEU A 356 10.39 -8.70 6.82
N ALA A 357 9.93 -9.27 7.93
CA ALA A 357 10.16 -10.67 8.22
C ALA A 357 9.51 -11.58 7.15
N ALA A 358 8.24 -11.32 6.81
CA ALA A 358 7.50 -12.09 5.82
C ALA A 358 8.18 -12.13 4.46
N SER A 359 8.55 -10.95 3.93
CA SER A 359 9.18 -10.87 2.60
C SER A 359 10.57 -11.45 2.58
N THR A 360 11.35 -11.29 3.66
CA THR A 360 12.67 -11.93 3.80
C THR A 360 12.53 -13.45 3.85
N ILE A 361 11.63 -13.98 4.68
CA ILE A 361 11.36 -15.42 4.78
C ILE A 361 10.86 -15.96 3.44
N ALA A 362 9.93 -15.28 2.79
CA ALA A 362 9.42 -15.67 1.48
C ALA A 362 10.52 -15.76 0.42
N GLY A 363 11.43 -14.78 0.38
CA GLY A 363 12.57 -14.79 -0.52
C GLY A 363 13.52 -15.95 -0.27
N LEU A 364 13.82 -16.27 0.98
CA LEU A 364 14.64 -17.43 1.37
C LEU A 364 13.95 -18.76 1.02
N LEU A 365 12.67 -18.90 1.37
CA LEU A 365 11.89 -20.10 1.05
C LEU A 365 11.82 -20.34 -0.46
N TRP A 366 11.60 -19.28 -1.24
CA TRP A 366 11.60 -19.38 -2.70
C TRP A 366 12.95 -19.83 -3.25
N THR A 367 14.04 -19.24 -2.75
CA THR A 367 15.38 -19.47 -3.28
C THR A 367 15.91 -20.86 -2.90
N TYR A 368 15.68 -21.31 -1.66
CA TYR A 368 16.33 -22.50 -1.12
C TYR A 368 15.43 -23.74 -1.03
N ILE A 369 14.09 -23.57 -1.15
CA ILE A 369 13.15 -24.69 -1.08
C ILE A 369 12.38 -24.84 -2.39
N SER A 370 11.47 -23.94 -2.71
CA SER A 370 10.70 -23.94 -3.97
C SER A 370 9.91 -22.66 -4.17
N PRO A 371 9.51 -22.33 -5.42
CA PRO A 371 8.59 -21.21 -5.71
C PRO A 371 7.23 -21.31 -5.02
N SER A 372 6.79 -22.51 -4.62
CA SER A 372 5.53 -22.73 -3.90
C SER A 372 5.64 -22.58 -2.39
N ALA A 373 6.84 -22.72 -1.81
CA ALA A 373 7.06 -22.76 -0.37
C ALA A 373 6.60 -21.49 0.37
N PRO A 374 6.82 -20.26 -0.14
CA PRO A 374 6.33 -19.04 0.51
C PRO A 374 4.81 -19.02 0.69
N PHE A 375 4.09 -19.58 -0.28
CA PHE A 375 2.62 -19.58 -0.25
C PHE A 375 2.06 -20.60 0.73
N TYR A 376 2.66 -21.78 0.85
CA TYR A 376 2.31 -22.72 1.92
C TYR A 376 2.58 -22.13 3.30
N TYR A 377 3.74 -21.49 3.47
CA TYR A 377 4.08 -20.79 4.72
C TYR A 377 3.06 -19.71 5.06
N GLY A 378 2.72 -18.84 4.09
CA GLY A 378 1.73 -17.79 4.29
C GLY A 378 0.34 -18.31 4.66
N ALA A 379 -0.11 -19.39 4.00
CA ALA A 379 -1.38 -20.04 4.33
C ALA A 379 -1.40 -20.60 5.75
N VAL A 380 -0.31 -21.22 6.20
CA VAL A 380 -0.18 -21.74 7.58
C VAL A 380 -0.22 -20.61 8.60
N MET A 381 0.51 -19.51 8.38
CA MET A 381 0.50 -18.36 9.28
C MET A 381 -0.87 -17.69 9.35
N ALA A 382 -1.56 -17.57 8.21
CA ALA A 382 -2.93 -17.05 8.18
C ALA A 382 -3.93 -17.97 8.89
N LEU A 383 -3.74 -19.29 8.84
CA LEU A 383 -4.52 -20.24 9.62
C LEU A 383 -4.32 -20.04 11.13
N PHE A 384 -3.07 -19.90 11.58
CA PHE A 384 -2.78 -19.57 12.99
C PHE A 384 -3.41 -18.23 13.40
N ALA A 385 -3.31 -17.19 12.56
CA ALA A 385 -3.97 -15.91 12.83
C ALA A 385 -5.50 -16.03 12.91
N SER A 386 -6.10 -16.87 12.06
CA SER A 386 -7.56 -17.16 12.09
C SER A 386 -7.98 -17.84 13.39
N VAL A 387 -7.20 -18.79 13.85
CA VAL A 387 -7.42 -19.47 15.15
C VAL A 387 -7.31 -18.49 16.30
N LEU A 388 -6.23 -17.66 16.32
CA LEU A 388 -6.08 -16.61 17.35
C LEU A 388 -7.25 -15.61 17.31
N LEU A 389 -7.72 -15.25 16.14
CA LEU A 389 -8.86 -14.34 15.99
C LEU A 389 -10.14 -14.91 16.60
N LEU A 390 -10.41 -16.19 16.39
CA LEU A 390 -11.57 -16.88 16.98
C LEU A 390 -11.52 -16.96 18.52
N PHE A 391 -10.33 -17.13 19.10
CA PHE A 391 -10.18 -17.29 20.54
C PHE A 391 -9.97 -15.97 21.31
N LEU A 392 -9.31 -14.98 20.70
CA LEU A 392 -8.90 -13.76 21.38
C LEU A 392 -9.83 -12.56 21.13
N MET A 393 -10.62 -12.59 20.05
CA MET A 393 -11.58 -11.50 19.82
C MET A 393 -12.87 -11.73 20.62
N PRO A 394 -13.37 -10.69 21.31
CA PRO A 394 -14.64 -10.78 22.01
C PRO A 394 -15.76 -11.05 21.01
N LYS A 395 -16.56 -12.07 21.28
CA LYS A 395 -17.81 -12.28 20.58
C LYS A 395 -18.73 -11.10 20.90
N LYS A 396 -19.29 -10.46 19.87
CA LYS A 396 -20.31 -9.43 20.07
C LYS A 396 -21.51 -10.12 20.74
N ASN A 397 -21.72 -9.84 22.03
CA ASN A 397 -22.98 -10.21 22.66
C ASN A 397 -24.08 -9.39 21.97
N HIS A 398 -24.99 -10.06 21.30
CA HIS A 398 -26.19 -9.49 20.70
C HIS A 398 -27.14 -8.95 21.77
#